data_5dbd82cc183d4a79cf23f50f73b4e799
#
_entry.id   5dbd82cc183d4a79cf23f50f73b4e799
#
_cell.length_a   1.000
_cell.length_b   1.000
_cell.length_c   1.000
_cell.angle_alpha   90.00
_cell.angle_beta   90.00
_cell.angle_gamma   90.00
#
_symmetry.space_group_name_H-M   'P 1'
#
loop_
_entity.id
_entity.type
_entity.pdbx_description
1 polymer ?
#
loop_
_entity_poly.entity_id
_entity_poly.type
_entity_poly.pdbx_seq_one_letter_code
_entity_poly.pdbx_strand_id
1 'polypeptide(L)'
;MVRKGNVLIISGGTIDGDWLKEWLCHNKIGYCIAADKGLETAYRYNIPVDYILGDYDSIDRNVLDAYRNNTDMVTYNPEKDYTDTHLALKKGIEVIKTTGYIDDICLYVAGATGTRLDHTLTNIYVLSEALQAGVKAFMIDKYNKIYIEDKTFIINKKSQYGDFVSFIPMTEEVRLSISGMKYNLDNFLL
;
A
#
# COMPACT_ATOMS: atom_id res chain seq x y z
N MET A 1 -16.70 10.67 -6.37
CA MET A 1 -16.95 10.85 -4.92
C MET A 1 -16.34 9.66 -4.19
N VAL A 2 -15.48 9.88 -3.20
CA VAL A 2 -14.85 8.77 -2.44
C VAL A 2 -15.91 8.07 -1.59
N ARG A 3 -16.04 6.76 -1.76
CA ARG A 3 -16.96 5.93 -0.96
C ARG A 3 -16.36 5.73 0.44
N LYS A 4 -17.19 5.55 1.46
CA LYS A 4 -16.70 5.26 2.82
C LYS A 4 -15.94 3.92 2.84
N GLY A 5 -14.66 3.94 3.16
CA GLY A 5 -13.78 2.75 3.23
C GLY A 5 -12.31 3.11 3.06
N ASN A 6 -11.45 2.13 3.12
CA ASN A 6 -10.01 2.27 2.95
C ASN A 6 -9.63 2.59 1.49
N VAL A 7 -8.41 3.09 1.30
CA VAL A 7 -7.81 3.25 -0.03
C VAL A 7 -6.92 2.04 -0.32
N LEU A 8 -7.08 1.47 -1.50
CA LEU A 8 -6.23 0.38 -1.99
C LEU A 8 -5.43 0.85 -3.21
N ILE A 9 -4.14 0.61 -3.18
CA ILE A 9 -3.26 0.72 -4.34
C ILE A 9 -2.90 -0.69 -4.80
N ILE A 10 -3.07 -0.98 -6.08
CA ILE A 10 -2.61 -2.21 -6.73
C ILE A 10 -1.45 -1.83 -7.63
N SER A 11 -0.23 -2.19 -7.22
CA SER A 11 1.01 -1.94 -7.95
C SER A 11 1.37 -3.11 -8.88
N GLY A 12 2.33 -2.90 -9.77
CA GLY A 12 2.70 -3.85 -10.83
C GLY A 12 3.52 -5.08 -10.41
N GLY A 13 3.80 -5.26 -9.11
CA GLY A 13 4.52 -6.43 -8.62
C GLY A 13 3.66 -7.70 -8.53
N THR A 14 4.26 -8.78 -8.04
CA THR A 14 3.57 -10.08 -7.94
C THR A 14 2.50 -10.06 -6.86
N ILE A 15 1.29 -10.50 -7.19
CA ILE A 15 0.17 -10.61 -6.26
C ILE A 15 -0.41 -12.03 -6.34
N ASP A 16 -0.58 -12.69 -5.19
CA ASP A 16 -1.41 -13.88 -5.06
C ASP A 16 -2.88 -13.44 -5.10
N GLY A 17 -3.56 -13.74 -6.20
CA GLY A 17 -4.90 -13.22 -6.43
C GLY A 17 -5.97 -13.85 -5.57
N ASP A 18 -5.81 -15.11 -5.17
CA ASP A 18 -6.77 -15.77 -4.29
C ASP A 18 -6.69 -15.16 -2.89
N TRP A 19 -5.47 -14.92 -2.40
CA TRP A 19 -5.26 -14.17 -1.18
C TRP A 19 -5.85 -12.75 -1.27
N LEU A 20 -5.63 -12.03 -2.37
CA LEU A 20 -6.15 -10.67 -2.51
C LEU A 20 -7.68 -10.65 -2.48
N LYS A 21 -8.35 -11.59 -3.14
CA LYS A 21 -9.81 -11.72 -3.08
C LYS A 21 -10.32 -11.97 -1.68
N GLU A 22 -9.69 -12.91 -0.95
CA GLU A 22 -10.05 -13.21 0.43
C GLU A 22 -9.84 -11.97 1.32
N TRP A 23 -8.71 -11.29 1.16
CA TRP A 23 -8.41 -10.07 1.90
C TRP A 23 -9.46 -8.97 1.65
N LEU A 24 -9.88 -8.78 0.39
CA LEU A 24 -10.92 -7.81 0.01
C LEU A 24 -12.29 -8.14 0.63
N CYS A 25 -12.63 -9.39 0.86
CA CYS A 25 -13.88 -9.77 1.54
C CYS A 25 -13.93 -9.24 2.98
N HIS A 26 -12.79 -9.07 3.64
CA HIS A 26 -12.67 -8.62 5.02
C HIS A 26 -12.31 -7.13 5.17
N ASN A 27 -11.95 -6.47 4.06
CA ASN A 27 -11.47 -5.09 4.07
C ASN A 27 -12.30 -4.23 3.11
N LYS A 28 -13.11 -3.34 3.69
CA LYS A 28 -13.95 -2.45 2.88
C LYS A 28 -13.10 -1.39 2.17
N ILE A 29 -13.06 -1.45 0.85
CA ILE A 29 -12.36 -0.48 0.00
C ILE A 29 -13.36 0.57 -0.51
N GLY A 30 -13.03 1.84 -0.25
CA GLY A 30 -13.78 3.01 -0.70
C GLY A 30 -13.22 3.65 -1.96
N TYR A 31 -11.92 3.45 -2.22
CA TYR A 31 -11.22 3.99 -3.39
C TYR A 31 -10.08 3.07 -3.80
N CYS A 32 -9.97 2.74 -5.07
CA CYS A 32 -8.95 1.87 -5.61
C CYS A 32 -8.13 2.59 -6.69
N ILE A 33 -6.82 2.53 -6.55
CA ILE A 33 -5.84 3.08 -7.49
C ILE A 33 -5.07 1.92 -8.11
N ALA A 34 -5.01 1.84 -9.43
CA ALA A 34 -4.13 0.92 -10.13
C ALA A 34 -2.91 1.66 -10.69
N ALA A 35 -1.72 1.15 -10.38
CA ALA A 35 -0.46 1.67 -10.87
C ALA A 35 0.18 0.67 -11.83
N ASP A 36 0.43 1.10 -13.08
CA ASP A 36 1.06 0.31 -14.13
C ASP A 36 0.39 -1.07 -14.29
N LYS A 37 1.16 -2.15 -14.35
CA LYS A 37 0.63 -3.54 -14.46
C LYS A 37 -0.32 -3.97 -13.33
N GLY A 38 -0.44 -3.20 -12.26
CA GLY A 38 -1.47 -3.42 -11.25
C GLY A 38 -2.89 -3.40 -11.83
N LEU A 39 -3.10 -2.70 -12.97
CA LEU A 39 -4.36 -2.68 -13.68
C LEU A 39 -4.74 -4.06 -14.24
N GLU A 40 -3.76 -4.84 -14.76
CA GLU A 40 -4.01 -6.20 -15.25
C GLU A 40 -4.47 -7.13 -14.11
N THR A 41 -3.89 -6.94 -12.91
CA THR A 41 -4.33 -7.68 -11.72
C THR A 41 -5.76 -7.29 -11.36
N ALA A 42 -6.09 -6.01 -11.33
CA ALA A 42 -7.45 -5.54 -11.06
C ALA A 42 -8.45 -6.10 -12.07
N TYR A 43 -8.11 -6.09 -13.36
CA TYR A 43 -8.93 -6.65 -14.43
C TYR A 43 -9.18 -8.15 -14.26
N ARG A 44 -8.09 -8.94 -14.07
CA ARG A 44 -8.16 -10.38 -13.91
C ARG A 44 -9.05 -10.83 -12.76
N TYR A 45 -9.08 -10.04 -11.67
CA TYR A 45 -9.84 -10.36 -10.47
C TYR A 45 -11.12 -9.56 -10.31
N ASN A 46 -11.55 -8.80 -11.34
CA ASN A 46 -12.75 -7.98 -11.37
C ASN A 46 -12.81 -6.98 -10.20
N ILE A 47 -11.68 -6.35 -9.87
CA ILE A 47 -11.60 -5.33 -8.82
C ILE A 47 -11.96 -3.98 -9.45
N PRO A 48 -12.99 -3.27 -8.93
CA PRO A 48 -13.31 -1.93 -9.41
C PRO A 48 -12.17 -0.96 -9.13
N VAL A 49 -11.75 -0.20 -10.15
CA VAL A 49 -10.69 0.79 -10.07
C VAL A 49 -11.28 2.18 -10.27
N ASP A 50 -10.95 3.11 -9.40
CA ASP A 50 -11.42 4.50 -9.45
C ASP A 50 -10.39 5.42 -10.11
N TYR A 51 -9.10 5.06 -10.09
CA TYR A 51 -8.02 5.87 -10.65
C TYR A 51 -6.89 5.00 -11.21
N ILE A 52 -6.42 5.33 -12.39
CA ILE A 52 -5.33 4.62 -13.07
C ILE A 52 -4.20 5.60 -13.34
N LEU A 53 -2.97 5.20 -13.06
CA LEU A 53 -1.78 5.97 -13.37
C LEU A 53 -0.65 5.07 -13.90
N GLY A 54 0.17 5.62 -14.76
CA GLY A 54 1.31 4.94 -15.40
C GLY A 54 1.60 5.51 -16.77
N ASP A 55 2.56 4.93 -17.48
CA ASP A 55 2.86 5.22 -18.88
C ASP A 55 2.07 4.33 -19.86
N TYR A 56 1.47 3.27 -19.35
CA TYR A 56 0.61 2.29 -20.06
C TYR A 56 1.30 1.52 -21.19
N ASP A 57 2.60 1.65 -21.37
CA ASP A 57 3.34 1.04 -22.49
C ASP A 57 3.43 -0.48 -22.40
N SER A 58 3.37 -0.99 -21.18
CA SER A 58 3.47 -2.43 -20.84
C SER A 58 2.13 -3.11 -20.56
N ILE A 59 0.99 -2.41 -20.65
CA ILE A 59 -0.34 -2.91 -20.33
C ILE A 59 -1.07 -3.39 -21.60
N ASP A 60 -1.78 -4.53 -21.51
CA ASP A 60 -2.63 -5.01 -22.58
C ASP A 60 -3.72 -3.99 -22.95
N ARG A 61 -3.84 -3.68 -24.26
CA ARG A 61 -4.82 -2.70 -24.78
C ARG A 61 -6.25 -3.04 -24.43
N ASN A 62 -6.62 -4.34 -24.44
CA ASN A 62 -7.97 -4.75 -24.07
C ASN A 62 -8.28 -4.44 -22.62
N VAL A 63 -7.28 -4.53 -21.74
CA VAL A 63 -7.41 -4.16 -20.32
C VAL A 63 -7.62 -2.65 -20.17
N LEU A 64 -6.81 -1.84 -20.86
CA LEU A 64 -6.99 -0.38 -20.88
C LEU A 64 -8.36 0.03 -21.38
N ASP A 65 -8.82 -0.55 -22.47
CA ASP A 65 -10.11 -0.23 -23.10
C ASP A 65 -11.30 -0.58 -22.19
N ALA A 66 -11.19 -1.63 -21.37
CA ALA A 66 -12.21 -2.00 -20.39
C ALA A 66 -12.46 -0.94 -19.31
N TYR A 67 -11.45 -0.13 -18.97
CA TYR A 67 -11.55 0.90 -17.93
C TYR A 67 -11.73 2.32 -18.48
N ARG A 68 -11.42 2.57 -19.76
CA ARG A 68 -11.32 3.91 -20.37
C ARG A 68 -12.55 4.79 -20.16
N ASN A 69 -13.75 4.24 -20.12
CA ASN A 69 -14.98 5.00 -20.04
C ASN A 69 -15.50 5.25 -18.62
N ASN A 70 -14.94 4.55 -17.61
CA ASN A 70 -15.49 4.55 -16.26
C ASN A 70 -14.49 4.91 -15.17
N THR A 71 -13.25 5.25 -15.56
CA THR A 71 -12.15 5.45 -14.58
C THR A 71 -11.34 6.67 -14.97
N ASP A 72 -10.96 7.47 -13.98
CA ASP A 72 -10.02 8.58 -14.19
C ASP A 72 -8.63 8.03 -14.52
N MET A 73 -8.10 8.38 -15.68
CA MET A 73 -6.81 7.92 -16.17
C MET A 73 -5.84 9.09 -16.30
N VAL A 74 -4.66 8.96 -15.73
CA VAL A 74 -3.58 9.94 -15.86
C VAL A 74 -2.32 9.28 -16.38
N THR A 75 -1.88 9.75 -17.54
CA THR A 75 -0.61 9.34 -18.13
C THR A 75 0.52 10.21 -17.60
N TYR A 76 1.57 9.57 -17.13
CA TYR A 76 2.80 10.23 -16.73
C TYR A 76 3.91 9.97 -17.76
N ASN A 77 4.81 10.94 -17.94
CA ASN A 77 6.01 10.73 -18.75
C ASN A 77 6.91 9.68 -18.10
N PRO A 78 7.49 8.71 -18.84
CA PRO A 78 8.47 7.75 -18.32
C PRO A 78 9.71 8.40 -17.66
N GLU A 79 10.13 9.58 -18.13
CA GLU A 79 11.25 10.34 -17.57
C GLU A 79 10.86 11.17 -16.34
N LYS A 80 10.35 10.51 -15.30
CA LYS A 80 9.96 11.15 -14.03
C LYS A 80 10.82 10.69 -12.86
N ASP A 81 10.98 11.55 -11.87
CA ASP A 81 11.78 11.27 -10.67
C ASP A 81 11.13 10.27 -9.71
N TYR A 82 9.88 9.86 -9.97
CA TYR A 82 9.08 9.01 -9.08
C TYR A 82 8.63 7.73 -9.78
N THR A 83 8.61 6.61 -9.04
CA THR A 83 8.00 5.37 -9.51
C THR A 83 6.47 5.49 -9.53
N ASP A 84 5.78 4.66 -10.33
CA ASP A 84 4.31 4.67 -10.38
C ASP A 84 3.69 4.33 -9.03
N THR A 85 4.29 3.40 -8.28
CA THR A 85 3.87 3.09 -6.91
C THR A 85 3.97 4.31 -5.99
N HIS A 86 5.03 5.10 -6.11
CA HIS A 86 5.21 6.32 -5.33
C HIS A 86 4.15 7.38 -5.67
N LEU A 87 3.88 7.60 -6.96
CA LEU A 87 2.83 8.53 -7.40
C LEU A 87 1.45 8.06 -6.94
N ALA A 88 1.19 6.74 -6.98
CA ALA A 88 -0.04 6.16 -6.46
C ALA A 88 -0.20 6.40 -4.96
N LEU A 89 0.90 6.27 -4.19
CA LEU A 89 0.88 6.58 -2.76
C LEU A 89 0.55 8.05 -2.51
N LYS A 90 1.17 8.99 -3.23
CA LYS A 90 0.85 10.41 -3.12
C LYS A 90 -0.61 10.69 -3.43
N LYS A 91 -1.16 10.07 -4.48
CA LYS A 91 -2.58 10.18 -4.82
C LYS A 91 -3.48 9.60 -3.75
N GLY A 92 -3.12 8.45 -3.17
CA GLY A 92 -3.86 7.83 -2.06
C GLY A 92 -3.90 8.73 -0.81
N ILE A 93 -2.77 9.35 -0.46
CA ILE A 93 -2.69 10.33 0.64
C ILE A 93 -3.58 11.55 0.35
N GLU A 94 -3.54 12.10 -0.86
CA GLU A 94 -4.42 13.20 -1.29
C GLU A 94 -5.89 12.84 -1.13
N VAL A 95 -6.29 11.67 -1.63
CA VAL A 95 -7.66 11.15 -1.54
C VAL A 95 -8.11 11.07 -0.08
N ILE A 96 -7.30 10.50 0.82
CA ILE A 96 -7.63 10.39 2.24
C ILE A 96 -7.79 11.78 2.87
N LYS A 97 -6.87 12.70 2.60
CA LYS A 97 -6.93 14.07 3.15
C LYS A 97 -8.19 14.81 2.71
N THR A 98 -8.65 14.59 1.48
CA THR A 98 -9.88 15.23 0.99
C THR A 98 -11.16 14.72 1.64
N THR A 99 -11.13 13.53 2.28
CA THR A 99 -12.30 12.99 3.00
C THR A 99 -12.55 13.64 4.35
N GLY A 100 -11.53 14.22 4.97
CA GLY A 100 -11.57 14.73 6.34
C GLY A 100 -11.56 13.65 7.45
N TYR A 101 -11.45 12.36 7.10
CA TYR A 101 -11.48 11.21 8.02
C TYR A 101 -10.12 10.49 8.06
N ILE A 102 -9.03 11.21 8.29
CA ILE A 102 -7.65 10.68 8.22
C ILE A 102 -7.44 9.53 9.20
N ASP A 103 -7.96 9.62 10.40
CA ASP A 103 -7.74 8.61 11.47
C ASP A 103 -8.48 7.29 11.22
N ASP A 104 -9.59 7.34 10.46
CA ASP A 104 -10.49 6.20 10.23
C ASP A 104 -10.17 5.43 8.94
N ILE A 105 -9.33 5.98 8.05
CA ILE A 105 -9.04 5.43 6.73
C ILE A 105 -7.59 5.00 6.66
N CYS A 106 -7.38 3.74 6.29
CA CYS A 106 -6.05 3.21 5.99
C CYS A 106 -5.77 3.18 4.49
N LEU A 107 -4.51 3.37 4.13
CA LEU A 107 -3.99 3.19 2.79
C LEU A 107 -3.27 1.84 2.72
N TYR A 108 -3.71 0.98 1.82
CA TYR A 108 -3.09 -0.32 1.58
C TYR A 108 -2.42 -0.34 0.21
N VAL A 109 -1.22 -0.90 0.14
CA VAL A 109 -0.45 -1.07 -1.10
C VAL A 109 -0.18 -2.55 -1.31
N ALA A 110 -0.85 -3.17 -2.26
CA ALA A 110 -0.63 -4.53 -2.72
C ALA A 110 0.22 -4.54 -4.00
N GLY A 111 1.03 -5.59 -4.20
CA GLY A 111 1.91 -5.69 -5.37
C GLY A 111 3.13 -4.77 -5.33
N ALA A 112 3.48 -4.25 -4.15
CA ALA A 112 4.67 -3.44 -3.94
C ALA A 112 5.88 -4.26 -3.50
N THR A 113 5.69 -5.54 -3.17
CA THR A 113 6.72 -6.57 -3.01
C THR A 113 6.88 -7.34 -4.32
N GLY A 114 8.06 -7.86 -4.61
CA GLY A 114 8.27 -8.62 -5.84
C GLY A 114 9.70 -9.07 -6.03
N THR A 115 10.05 -9.46 -7.25
CA THR A 115 11.37 -9.97 -7.59
C THR A 115 12.47 -8.90 -7.60
N ARG A 116 12.10 -7.63 -7.78
CA ARG A 116 13.02 -6.49 -7.74
C ARG A 116 13.14 -5.98 -6.31
N LEU A 117 14.22 -6.36 -5.63
CA LEU A 117 14.49 -5.95 -4.26
C LEU A 117 14.68 -4.43 -4.11
N ASP A 118 15.30 -3.77 -5.10
CA ASP A 118 15.47 -2.31 -5.15
C ASP A 118 14.11 -1.58 -5.10
N HIS A 119 13.13 -2.04 -5.88
CA HIS A 119 11.77 -1.49 -5.82
C HIS A 119 11.07 -1.77 -4.49
N THR A 120 11.23 -2.98 -3.94
CA THR A 120 10.65 -3.31 -2.63
C THR A 120 11.19 -2.39 -1.54
N LEU A 121 12.51 -2.19 -1.49
CA LEU A 121 13.15 -1.29 -0.52
C LEU A 121 12.67 0.16 -0.71
N THR A 122 12.67 0.65 -1.95
CA THR A 122 12.15 2.00 -2.25
C THR A 122 10.71 2.17 -1.81
N ASN A 123 9.85 1.18 -2.07
CA ASN A 123 8.44 1.22 -1.67
C ASN A 123 8.27 1.27 -0.13
N ILE A 124 9.16 0.59 0.62
CA ILE A 124 9.17 0.70 2.10
C ILE A 124 9.53 2.12 2.53
N TYR A 125 10.60 2.71 1.95
CA TYR A 125 10.99 4.08 2.29
C TYR A 125 9.90 5.11 1.98
N VAL A 126 9.18 4.93 0.88
CA VAL A 126 8.11 5.85 0.45
C VAL A 126 6.93 5.86 1.44
N LEU A 127 6.71 4.79 2.22
CA LEU A 127 5.71 4.79 3.31
C LEU A 127 5.95 5.89 4.35
N SER A 128 7.19 6.39 4.48
CA SER A 128 7.49 7.51 5.39
C SER A 128 6.74 8.79 5.03
N GLU A 129 6.40 9.01 3.75
CA GLU A 129 5.60 10.15 3.32
C GLU A 129 4.15 10.06 3.85
N ALA A 130 3.60 8.85 3.92
CA ALA A 130 2.29 8.63 4.51
C ALA A 130 2.31 8.91 6.03
N LEU A 131 3.35 8.44 6.74
CA LEU A 131 3.55 8.74 8.16
C LEU A 131 3.63 10.25 8.40
N GLN A 132 4.47 10.97 7.64
CA GLN A 132 4.59 12.44 7.74
C GLN A 132 3.28 13.16 7.43
N ALA A 133 2.45 12.58 6.57
CA ALA A 133 1.13 13.10 6.22
C ALA A 133 0.05 12.78 7.26
N GLY A 134 0.37 12.00 8.30
CA GLY A 134 -0.57 11.51 9.32
C GLY A 134 -1.47 10.38 8.83
N VAL A 135 -1.15 9.74 7.70
CA VAL A 135 -1.94 8.66 7.09
C VAL A 135 -1.37 7.31 7.47
N LYS A 136 -2.21 6.41 7.98
CA LYS A 136 -1.82 5.02 8.24
C LYS A 136 -1.70 4.27 6.93
N ALA A 137 -0.48 3.91 6.54
CA ALA A 137 -0.21 3.18 5.30
C ALA A 137 0.44 1.83 5.58
N PHE A 138 0.01 0.82 4.81
CA PHE A 138 0.45 -0.56 4.93
C PHE A 138 0.79 -1.12 3.56
N MET A 139 2.00 -1.61 3.39
CA MET A 139 2.35 -2.46 2.25
C MET A 139 2.04 -3.90 2.62
N ILE A 140 1.24 -4.58 1.81
CA ILE A 140 0.69 -5.90 2.12
C ILE A 140 0.92 -6.90 1.00
N ASP A 141 1.20 -8.13 1.39
CA ASP A 141 1.12 -9.32 0.55
C ASP A 141 0.59 -10.50 1.37
N LYS A 142 0.56 -11.70 0.81
CA LYS A 142 0.06 -12.91 1.47
C LYS A 142 0.76 -13.21 2.81
N TYR A 143 2.00 -12.82 2.96
CA TYR A 143 2.87 -13.19 4.08
C TYR A 143 3.25 -12.02 4.97
N ASN A 144 3.22 -10.80 4.42
CA ASN A 144 3.79 -9.63 5.05
C ASN A 144 2.79 -8.48 5.15
N LYS A 145 2.85 -7.78 6.28
CA LYS A 145 2.26 -6.46 6.46
C LYS A 145 3.35 -5.54 6.98
N ILE A 146 3.78 -4.59 6.15
CA ILE A 146 4.89 -3.69 6.41
C ILE A 146 4.33 -2.28 6.59
N TYR A 147 4.79 -1.57 7.62
CA TYR A 147 4.40 -0.20 7.91
C TYR A 147 5.48 0.50 8.74
N ILE A 148 5.43 1.82 8.78
CA ILE A 148 6.36 2.65 9.56
C ILE A 148 5.56 3.31 10.69
N GLU A 149 6.12 3.29 11.90
CA GLU A 149 5.56 3.91 13.09
C GLU A 149 6.62 4.74 13.81
N ASP A 150 6.22 5.88 14.32
CA ASP A 150 7.03 6.78 15.15
C ASP A 150 6.50 6.94 16.58
N LYS A 151 5.47 6.18 16.93
CA LYS A 151 4.77 6.23 18.21
C LYS A 151 4.57 4.86 18.81
N THR A 152 4.26 4.82 20.10
CA THR A 152 3.84 3.59 20.76
C THR A 152 2.55 3.05 20.14
N PHE A 153 2.53 1.77 19.82
CA PHE A 153 1.38 1.08 19.27
C PHE A 153 1.18 -0.30 19.92
N ILE A 154 0.01 -0.89 19.69
CA ILE A 154 -0.37 -2.18 20.22
C ILE A 154 -0.70 -3.14 19.06
N ILE A 155 -0.09 -4.32 19.08
CA ILE A 155 -0.46 -5.42 18.19
C ILE A 155 -1.37 -6.37 18.98
N ASN A 156 -2.62 -6.49 18.56
CA ASN A 156 -3.53 -7.45 19.18
C ASN A 156 -3.27 -8.85 18.58
N LYS A 157 -2.93 -9.80 19.43
CA LYS A 157 -2.64 -11.18 19.01
C LYS A 157 -3.76 -11.84 18.20
N LYS A 158 -5.02 -11.49 18.44
CA LYS A 158 -6.16 -12.06 17.70
C LYS A 158 -6.28 -11.52 16.27
N SER A 159 -5.69 -10.35 15.99
CA SER A 159 -5.71 -9.68 14.68
C SER A 159 -4.32 -9.43 14.11
N GLN A 160 -3.28 -10.07 14.66
CA GLN A 160 -1.94 -9.98 14.08
C GLN A 160 -1.92 -10.60 12.68
N TYR A 161 -1.12 -10.05 11.79
CA TYR A 161 -1.10 -10.46 10.38
C TYR A 161 -0.35 -11.77 10.14
N GLY A 162 0.76 -11.98 10.83
CA GLY A 162 1.61 -13.16 10.75
C GLY A 162 2.10 -13.61 12.12
N ASP A 163 2.83 -14.73 12.15
CA ASP A 163 3.34 -15.31 13.40
C ASP A 163 4.52 -14.55 14.00
N PHE A 164 5.22 -13.76 13.19
CA PHE A 164 6.42 -13.04 13.57
C PHE A 164 6.23 -11.53 13.41
N VAL A 165 6.87 -10.78 14.30
CA VAL A 165 6.99 -9.32 14.22
C VAL A 165 8.48 -8.97 14.24
N SER A 166 8.91 -8.17 13.27
CA SER A 166 10.28 -7.67 13.18
C SER A 166 10.28 -6.15 13.26
N PHE A 167 11.26 -5.59 13.96
CA PHE A 167 11.48 -4.16 14.06
C PHE A 167 12.79 -3.83 13.34
N ILE A 168 12.72 -2.90 12.40
CA ILE A 168 13.86 -2.47 11.60
C ILE A 168 13.98 -0.95 11.78
N PRO A 169 15.10 -0.44 12.34
CA PRO A 169 15.29 1.00 12.49
C PRO A 169 15.37 1.66 11.10
N MET A 170 14.67 2.78 10.95
CA MET A 170 14.69 3.60 9.73
C MET A 170 15.52 4.88 9.91
N THR A 171 16.06 5.09 11.11
CA THR A 171 16.96 6.19 11.50
C THR A 171 18.24 5.62 12.08
N GLU A 172 19.27 6.44 12.25
CA GLU A 172 20.57 6.02 12.79
C GLU A 172 20.45 5.40 14.19
N GLU A 173 19.52 5.88 14.99
CA GLU A 173 19.27 5.37 16.34
C GLU A 173 17.76 5.30 16.60
N VAL A 174 17.32 4.20 17.18
CA VAL A 174 15.95 3.99 17.66
C VAL A 174 15.98 3.41 19.07
N ARG A 175 15.26 4.04 20.02
CA ARG A 175 15.02 3.44 21.34
C ARG A 175 13.73 2.67 21.33
N LEU A 176 13.81 1.40 21.68
CA LEU A 176 12.69 0.47 21.61
C LEU A 176 12.44 -0.22 22.94
N SER A 177 11.19 -0.19 23.40
CA SER A 177 10.69 -1.05 24.47
C SER A 177 9.61 -1.96 23.92
N ILE A 178 9.71 -3.25 24.20
CA ILE A 178 8.76 -4.27 23.75
C ILE A 178 8.25 -5.02 24.97
N SER A 179 6.94 -5.15 25.09
CA SER A 179 6.31 -5.95 26.15
C SER A 179 5.25 -6.88 25.57
N GLY A 180 5.03 -8.03 26.25
CA GLY A 180 4.03 -9.02 25.87
C GLY A 180 4.42 -9.91 24.69
N MET A 181 5.67 -9.89 24.25
CA MET A 181 6.22 -10.77 23.23
C MET A 181 7.13 -11.85 23.86
N LYS A 182 7.53 -12.86 23.08
CA LYS A 182 8.49 -13.88 23.51
C LYS A 182 9.84 -13.25 23.96
N TYR A 183 10.25 -12.20 23.27
CA TYR A 183 11.45 -11.43 23.59
C TYR A 183 11.01 -10.01 23.91
N ASN A 184 11.13 -9.63 25.18
CA ASN A 184 10.85 -8.28 25.63
C ASN A 184 12.14 -7.46 25.60
N LEU A 185 12.00 -6.16 25.38
CA LEU A 185 13.09 -5.18 25.44
C LEU A 185 12.69 -4.05 26.36
N ASP A 186 13.63 -3.45 27.05
CA ASP A 186 13.41 -2.25 27.86
C ASP A 186 14.44 -1.20 27.48
N ASN A 187 13.95 -0.07 26.92
CA ASN A 187 14.75 1.09 26.52
C ASN A 187 16.02 0.74 25.72
N PHE A 188 15.92 -0.29 24.89
CA PHE A 188 17.06 -0.81 24.10
C PHE A 188 17.34 0.15 22.93
N LEU A 189 18.63 0.45 22.72
CA LEU A 189 19.09 1.22 21.58
C LEU A 189 19.41 0.26 20.42
N LEU A 190 18.66 0.41 19.31
CA LEU A 190 18.91 -0.27 18.04
C LEU A 190 19.75 0.62 17.15
#